data_8072696dfa379228d4f7ec3388faa8a0
#
_entry.id   8072696dfa379228d4f7ec3388faa8a0
#
_cell.length_a   1.000
_cell.length_b   1.000
_cell.length_c   1.000
_cell.angle_alpha   90.00
_cell.angle_beta   90.00
_cell.angle_gamma   90.00
#
_symmetry.space_group_name_H-M   'P 1'
#
loop_
_entity.id
_entity.type
_entity.pdbx_description
1 polymer ?
#
loop_
_entity_poly.entity_id
_entity_poly.type
_entity_poly.pdbx_seq_one_letter_code
_entity_poly.pdbx_strand_id
1 'polypeptide(L)'
;MIKRQTMKQLLLAAVLIAGTTLFAQDSRIPGGDYAVPLGGNVRNGKMVFQSEDSTYRWWFDSRVQVDGAMYFENKNAMSNGFTFRRLTFALKSVLGKDWESEIDLDFAEQVSTKSQIELRDAFIKYTVPDMYLTFQAGHFKEPFGMERLNSSRLLTFLERSSITNALGLGRRFGFSARYWTEYAQVTAAVMGHETGTRIDKGQRDEGFSTNLRLTVAPINEHGNNIHIGLSGSYKIPDATSDLAPNTIEISSRTETYISNPKLLHSGDISDVNYYTRYGAELMGIFGSFYVQSEYLGTQIVRWYGKENVDLGGGYVTATWVVTGETRYYYVDEGEVGPIETPTHSWGALELAARYSITDLNDLNAGIHGGKSNQLMLGVNYYPNRNIKLQFNYSQVDVDQYATRKGNLIGNDDHSFIQMRIQSSF
;
A
#
# COMPACT_ATOMS: atom_id res chain seq x y z
N MET A 1 -21.19 0.88 31.55
CA MET A 1 -20.40 -0.12 32.30
C MET A 1 -20.41 -1.52 31.68
N ILE A 2 -21.45 -1.94 30.98
CA ILE A 2 -21.57 -3.27 30.32
C ILE A 2 -20.65 -3.41 29.09
N LYS A 3 -20.40 -2.33 28.33
CA LYS A 3 -19.52 -2.36 27.13
C LYS A 3 -18.05 -2.69 27.42
N ARG A 4 -17.52 -2.38 28.61
CA ARG A 4 -16.11 -2.67 28.95
C ARG A 4 -15.84 -4.15 29.30
N GLN A 5 -16.83 -4.86 29.81
CA GLN A 5 -16.66 -6.27 30.17
C GLN A 5 -16.68 -7.20 28.92
N THR A 6 -17.54 -6.92 27.96
CA THR A 6 -17.67 -7.71 26.74
C THR A 6 -16.40 -7.62 25.87
N MET A 7 -15.76 -6.45 25.84
CA MET A 7 -14.55 -6.24 25.07
C MET A 7 -13.31 -6.88 25.71
N LYS A 8 -13.23 -6.94 27.06
CA LYS A 8 -12.19 -7.70 27.76
C LYS A 8 -12.29 -9.21 27.47
N GLN A 9 -13.50 -9.72 27.35
CA GLN A 9 -13.75 -11.14 27.03
C GLN A 9 -13.38 -11.48 25.58
N LEU A 10 -13.64 -10.57 24.63
CA LEU A 10 -13.24 -10.73 23.22
C LEU A 10 -11.72 -10.63 23.03
N LEU A 11 -11.03 -9.75 23.75
CA LEU A 11 -9.56 -9.67 23.76
C LEU A 11 -8.94 -10.92 24.38
N LEU A 12 -9.54 -11.46 25.45
CA LEU A 12 -9.07 -12.72 26.07
C LEU A 12 -9.32 -13.91 25.13
N ALA A 13 -10.42 -13.93 24.41
CA ALA A 13 -10.71 -14.97 23.41
C ALA A 13 -9.73 -14.93 22.22
N ALA A 14 -9.37 -13.74 21.74
CA ALA A 14 -8.37 -13.58 20.67
C ALA A 14 -6.97 -14.04 21.14
N VAL A 15 -6.59 -13.76 22.37
CA VAL A 15 -5.32 -14.23 22.97
C VAL A 15 -5.36 -15.75 23.22
N LEU A 16 -6.50 -16.32 23.59
CA LEU A 16 -6.68 -17.77 23.77
C LEU A 16 -6.65 -18.54 22.45
N ILE A 17 -7.22 -17.99 21.38
CA ILE A 17 -7.14 -18.59 20.04
C ILE A 17 -5.70 -18.55 19.51
N ALA A 18 -4.95 -17.48 19.76
CA ALA A 18 -3.53 -17.42 19.46
C ALA A 18 -2.70 -18.43 20.29
N GLY A 19 -3.12 -18.69 21.53
CA GLY A 19 -2.44 -19.65 22.43
C GLY A 19 -2.66 -21.12 22.10
N THR A 20 -3.76 -21.49 21.43
CA THR A 20 -4.05 -22.89 21.09
C THR A 20 -3.43 -23.36 19.78
N THR A 21 -2.96 -22.42 18.92
CA THR A 21 -2.24 -22.77 17.70
C THR A 21 -0.73 -23.00 17.93
N LEU A 22 -0.22 -22.78 19.11
CA LEU A 22 1.20 -22.99 19.49
C LEU A 22 1.61 -24.47 19.57
N PHE A 23 0.69 -25.41 19.44
CA PHE A 23 0.97 -26.84 19.40
C PHE A 23 0.66 -27.52 18.05
N ALA A 24 0.58 -26.74 16.96
CA ALA A 24 0.60 -27.33 15.63
C ALA A 24 1.98 -27.96 15.43
N GLN A 25 1.98 -29.28 15.50
CA GLN A 25 3.11 -30.16 15.26
C GLN A 25 3.98 -29.67 14.09
N ASP A 26 5.29 -29.78 14.29
CA ASP A 26 6.40 -29.48 13.40
C ASP A 26 6.23 -30.07 11.98
N SER A 27 5.39 -29.46 11.17
CA SER A 27 5.37 -29.67 9.72
C SER A 27 6.26 -28.62 9.06
N ARG A 28 7.48 -28.46 9.57
CA ARG A 28 8.52 -27.74 8.84
C ARG A 28 8.81 -28.51 7.59
N ILE A 29 8.18 -28.05 6.55
CA ILE A 29 8.50 -28.47 5.22
C ILE A 29 9.79 -27.71 4.88
N PRO A 30 10.96 -28.38 4.84
CA PRO A 30 12.18 -27.77 4.32
C PRO A 30 11.82 -27.20 2.95
N GLY A 31 12.35 -26.03 2.54
CA GLY A 31 11.95 -25.29 1.32
C GLY A 31 12.07 -26.08 0.01
N GLY A 32 11.40 -27.21 -0.08
CA GLY A 32 11.28 -28.08 -1.23
C GLY A 32 9.88 -27.99 -1.85
N ASP A 33 9.81 -28.29 -3.13
CA ASP A 33 8.55 -28.44 -3.84
C ASP A 33 7.88 -29.75 -3.42
N TYR A 34 6.59 -29.69 -3.08
CA TYR A 34 5.80 -30.88 -2.76
C TYR A 34 4.81 -31.18 -3.85
N ALA A 35 4.77 -32.41 -4.27
CA ALA A 35 3.69 -32.89 -5.10
C ALA A 35 2.41 -32.97 -4.26
N VAL A 36 1.35 -32.29 -4.68
CA VAL A 36 0.02 -32.40 -4.07
C VAL A 36 -0.85 -33.35 -4.87
N PRO A 37 -1.85 -34.02 -4.24
CA PRO A 37 -2.66 -35.05 -4.90
C PRO A 37 -3.41 -34.61 -6.18
N LEU A 38 -3.49 -33.31 -6.45
CA LEU A 38 -4.17 -32.76 -7.63
C LEU A 38 -3.20 -32.34 -8.75
N GLY A 39 -1.95 -32.82 -8.74
CA GLY A 39 -0.96 -32.47 -9.75
C GLY A 39 -0.34 -31.08 -9.60
N GLY A 40 -0.55 -30.42 -8.45
CA GLY A 40 0.09 -29.17 -8.12
C GLY A 40 1.30 -29.37 -7.20
N ASN A 41 2.16 -28.36 -7.13
CA ASN A 41 3.32 -28.29 -6.24
C ASN A 41 3.18 -27.11 -5.29
N VAL A 42 3.67 -27.21 -4.04
CA VAL A 42 3.76 -26.10 -3.13
C VAL A 42 5.12 -25.42 -3.27
N ARG A 43 5.12 -24.15 -3.69
CA ARG A 43 6.31 -23.30 -3.80
C ARG A 43 6.13 -22.04 -2.97
N ASN A 44 7.09 -21.75 -2.11
CA ASN A 44 7.06 -20.55 -1.27
C ASN A 44 5.72 -20.32 -0.54
N GLY A 45 5.10 -21.41 -0.04
CA GLY A 45 3.82 -21.36 0.66
C GLY A 45 2.60 -21.20 -0.25
N LYS A 46 2.75 -21.34 -1.58
CA LYS A 46 1.65 -21.25 -2.57
C LYS A 46 1.54 -22.55 -3.34
N MET A 47 0.31 -22.94 -3.65
CA MET A 47 0.02 -24.06 -4.54
C MET A 47 0.18 -23.60 -5.99
N VAL A 48 1.15 -24.17 -6.71
CA VAL A 48 1.46 -23.86 -8.11
C VAL A 48 1.12 -25.05 -8.97
N PHE A 49 0.33 -24.82 -10.01
CA PHE A 49 0.04 -25.79 -11.07
C PHE A 49 0.92 -25.49 -12.27
N GLN A 50 1.55 -26.49 -12.84
CA GLN A 50 2.46 -26.28 -13.98
C GLN A 50 2.45 -27.46 -14.94
N SER A 51 2.76 -27.16 -16.24
CA SER A 51 3.06 -28.18 -17.24
C SER A 51 4.39 -28.88 -16.94
N GLU A 52 4.61 -30.07 -17.48
CA GLU A 52 5.84 -30.85 -17.28
C GLU A 52 7.10 -30.05 -17.64
N ASP A 53 7.05 -29.28 -18.72
CA ASP A 53 8.14 -28.42 -19.18
C ASP A 53 8.21 -27.04 -18.47
N SER A 54 7.35 -26.81 -17.49
CA SER A 54 7.21 -25.56 -16.74
C SER A 54 6.94 -24.31 -17.61
N THR A 55 6.53 -24.49 -18.86
CA THR A 55 6.20 -23.40 -19.80
C THR A 55 4.92 -22.70 -19.41
N TYR A 56 3.96 -23.44 -18.88
CA TYR A 56 2.68 -22.91 -18.39
C TYR A 56 2.59 -23.13 -16.90
N ARG A 57 2.35 -22.05 -16.14
CA ARG A 57 2.17 -22.09 -14.68
C ARG A 57 1.04 -21.19 -14.28
N TRP A 58 0.26 -21.57 -13.28
CA TRP A 58 -0.73 -20.72 -12.67
C TRP A 58 -0.87 -21.04 -11.18
N TRP A 59 -1.25 -20.05 -10.39
CA TRP A 59 -1.46 -20.19 -8.96
C TRP A 59 -2.46 -19.18 -8.44
N PHE A 60 -3.02 -19.51 -7.29
CA PHE A 60 -3.82 -18.57 -6.52
C PHE A 60 -2.93 -17.80 -5.55
N ASP A 61 -3.24 -16.53 -5.35
CA ASP A 61 -2.59 -15.64 -4.38
C ASP A 61 -3.70 -14.97 -3.56
N SER A 62 -3.90 -15.43 -2.34
CA SER A 62 -4.99 -14.98 -1.49
C SER A 62 -4.44 -14.28 -0.26
N ARG A 63 -5.24 -13.35 0.28
CA ARG A 63 -4.90 -12.64 1.51
C ARG A 63 -6.15 -12.32 2.31
N VAL A 64 -6.08 -12.63 3.60
CA VAL A 64 -7.06 -12.23 4.60
C VAL A 64 -6.38 -11.31 5.60
N GLN A 65 -6.92 -10.11 5.81
CA GLN A 65 -6.48 -9.16 6.84
C GLN A 65 -7.68 -8.76 7.67
N VAL A 66 -7.63 -9.04 8.97
CA VAL A 66 -8.62 -8.61 9.95
C VAL A 66 -7.95 -7.61 10.87
N ASP A 67 -8.52 -6.42 10.93
CA ASP A 67 -8.03 -5.30 11.73
C ASP A 67 -8.95 -5.02 12.92
N GLY A 68 -8.33 -4.61 14.03
CA GLY A 68 -9.02 -4.04 15.20
C GLY A 68 -8.35 -2.73 15.60
N ALA A 69 -9.12 -1.74 16.08
CA ALA A 69 -8.56 -0.50 16.62
C ALA A 69 -9.37 0.05 17.81
N MET A 70 -8.65 0.81 18.66
CA MET A 70 -9.21 1.59 19.77
C MET A 70 -8.57 2.97 19.77
N TYR A 71 -9.40 4.01 19.88
CA TYR A 71 -8.99 5.42 19.86
C TYR A 71 -9.13 6.04 21.23
N PHE A 72 -8.23 6.97 21.55
CA PHE A 72 -8.16 7.65 22.84
C PHE A 72 -7.97 9.15 22.62
N GLU A 73 -8.50 9.96 23.53
CA GLU A 73 -8.32 11.42 23.59
C GLU A 73 -8.84 12.18 22.36
N ASN A 74 -9.61 11.51 21.49
CA ASN A 74 -10.19 12.11 20.31
C ASN A 74 -11.35 13.06 20.64
N LYS A 75 -11.38 14.24 20.00
CA LYS A 75 -12.49 15.20 20.08
C LYS A 75 -13.60 14.86 19.08
N ASN A 76 -13.23 14.42 17.89
CA ASN A 76 -14.17 13.92 16.89
C ASN A 76 -14.59 12.48 17.20
N ALA A 77 -15.81 12.13 16.84
CA ALA A 77 -16.31 10.77 17.06
C ALA A 77 -15.48 9.75 16.25
N MET A 78 -14.82 8.84 16.96
CA MET A 78 -14.11 7.71 16.40
C MET A 78 -14.64 6.41 17.02
N SER A 79 -15.01 5.44 16.19
CA SER A 79 -15.59 4.18 16.64
C SER A 79 -14.52 3.10 16.77
N ASN A 80 -14.46 2.48 17.95
CA ASN A 80 -13.63 1.28 18.14
C ASN A 80 -14.30 0.07 17.47
N GLY A 81 -13.52 -0.88 16.97
CA GLY A 81 -14.10 -2.09 16.39
C GLY A 81 -13.14 -2.93 15.60
N PHE A 82 -13.72 -3.84 14.83
CA PHE A 82 -13.01 -4.77 13.95
C PHE A 82 -13.60 -4.72 12.55
N THR A 83 -12.76 -4.98 11.53
CA THR A 83 -13.20 -5.07 10.14
C THR A 83 -12.31 -6.02 9.34
N PHE A 84 -12.84 -6.55 8.25
CA PHE A 84 -11.99 -7.09 7.19
C PHE A 84 -11.35 -5.91 6.45
N ARG A 85 -10.04 -5.79 6.57
CA ARG A 85 -9.30 -4.74 5.86
C ARG A 85 -9.01 -5.13 4.42
N ARG A 86 -8.74 -6.41 4.19
CA ARG A 86 -8.58 -7.01 2.87
C ARG A 86 -9.02 -8.47 2.89
N LEU A 87 -9.70 -8.84 1.84
CA LEU A 87 -10.10 -10.22 1.56
C LEU A 87 -9.88 -10.42 0.06
N THR A 88 -8.60 -10.62 -0.32
CA THR A 88 -8.23 -10.66 -1.74
C THR A 88 -8.06 -12.07 -2.25
N PHE A 89 -8.41 -12.24 -3.53
CA PHE A 89 -8.18 -13.45 -4.27
C PHE A 89 -7.66 -13.10 -5.66
N ALA A 90 -6.47 -13.57 -6.00
CA ALA A 90 -5.86 -13.37 -7.30
C ALA A 90 -5.57 -14.69 -7.99
N LEU A 91 -5.82 -14.72 -9.28
CA LEU A 91 -5.31 -15.74 -10.19
C LEU A 91 -4.13 -15.14 -10.96
N LYS A 92 -2.98 -15.80 -10.86
CA LYS A 92 -1.75 -15.42 -11.54
C LYS A 92 -1.32 -16.52 -12.47
N SER A 93 -0.76 -16.16 -13.62
CA SER A 93 -0.26 -17.15 -14.59
C SER A 93 1.00 -16.71 -15.30
N VAL A 94 1.79 -17.69 -15.71
CA VAL A 94 2.86 -17.56 -16.71
C VAL A 94 2.47 -18.42 -17.91
N LEU A 95 2.46 -17.83 -19.09
CA LEU A 95 2.00 -18.43 -20.33
C LEU A 95 3.14 -18.37 -21.37
N GLY A 96 3.70 -19.53 -21.73
CA GLY A 96 4.74 -19.61 -22.72
C GLY A 96 6.07 -18.95 -22.30
N LYS A 97 6.44 -18.95 -21.02
CA LYS A 97 7.66 -18.39 -20.40
C LYS A 97 7.69 -16.86 -20.29
N ASP A 98 7.27 -16.14 -21.32
CA ASP A 98 7.51 -14.70 -21.48
C ASP A 98 6.29 -13.84 -21.17
N TRP A 99 5.10 -14.45 -21.09
CA TRP A 99 3.85 -13.79 -20.80
C TRP A 99 3.38 -14.09 -19.37
N GLU A 100 2.97 -13.05 -18.67
CA GLU A 100 2.34 -13.16 -17.36
C GLU A 100 0.96 -12.51 -17.40
N SER A 101 0.01 -13.04 -16.63
CA SER A 101 -1.26 -12.37 -16.39
C SER A 101 -1.67 -12.47 -14.94
N GLU A 102 -2.43 -11.48 -14.49
CA GLU A 102 -2.98 -11.41 -13.15
C GLU A 102 -4.40 -10.86 -13.19
N ILE A 103 -5.28 -11.44 -12.37
CA ILE A 103 -6.59 -10.88 -12.02
C ILE A 103 -6.67 -10.95 -10.49
N ASP A 104 -6.77 -9.80 -9.83
CA ASP A 104 -6.86 -9.65 -8.35
C ASP A 104 -8.15 -8.92 -7.96
N LEU A 105 -8.96 -9.53 -7.12
CA LEU A 105 -10.23 -9.02 -6.61
C LEU A 105 -10.15 -8.85 -5.10
N ASP A 106 -10.76 -7.78 -4.56
CA ASP A 106 -10.92 -7.57 -3.12
C ASP A 106 -12.40 -7.57 -2.73
N PHE A 107 -12.76 -8.44 -1.81
CA PHE A 107 -14.11 -8.67 -1.32
C PHE A 107 -14.37 -7.98 0.03
N ALA A 108 -13.40 -7.28 0.61
CA ALA A 108 -13.50 -6.76 1.98
C ALA A 108 -14.65 -5.75 2.12
N GLU A 109 -14.84 -4.85 1.17
CA GLU A 109 -15.94 -3.89 1.20
C GLU A 109 -17.30 -4.55 1.00
N GLN A 110 -17.40 -5.57 0.14
CA GLN A 110 -18.62 -6.34 -0.03
C GLN A 110 -19.06 -7.00 1.28
N VAL A 111 -18.14 -7.54 2.05
CA VAL A 111 -18.44 -8.20 3.33
C VAL A 111 -18.74 -7.17 4.42
N SER A 112 -17.99 -6.08 4.49
CA SER A 112 -18.06 -5.11 5.59
C SER A 112 -19.19 -4.09 5.42
N THR A 113 -19.48 -3.64 4.20
CA THR A 113 -20.41 -2.54 3.91
C THR A 113 -21.50 -2.90 2.90
N LYS A 114 -21.49 -4.13 2.35
CA LYS A 114 -22.33 -4.58 1.23
C LYS A 114 -22.14 -3.73 -0.04
N SER A 115 -20.97 -3.12 -0.18
CA SER A 115 -20.54 -2.37 -1.34
C SER A 115 -20.12 -3.31 -2.48
N GLN A 116 -19.43 -2.82 -3.47
CA GLN A 116 -19.04 -3.60 -4.64
C GLN A 116 -17.72 -4.35 -4.39
N ILE A 117 -17.53 -5.45 -5.15
CA ILE A 117 -16.22 -6.13 -5.24
C ILE A 117 -15.28 -5.18 -5.99
N GLU A 118 -14.10 -4.94 -5.43
CA GLU A 118 -13.07 -4.10 -6.05
C GLU A 118 -12.21 -4.93 -7.00
N LEU A 119 -12.14 -4.54 -8.29
CA LEU A 119 -11.10 -5.02 -9.19
C LEU A 119 -9.81 -4.29 -8.87
N ARG A 120 -8.78 -5.03 -8.44
CA ARG A 120 -7.46 -4.47 -8.09
C ARG A 120 -6.53 -4.51 -9.29
N ASP A 121 -5.95 -5.66 -9.59
CA ASP A 121 -5.06 -5.83 -10.73
C ASP A 121 -5.75 -6.68 -11.80
N ALA A 122 -5.67 -6.28 -13.06
CA ALA A 122 -6.10 -7.05 -14.21
C ALA A 122 -5.23 -6.67 -15.41
N PHE A 123 -4.16 -7.41 -15.64
CA PHE A 123 -3.17 -7.04 -16.65
C PHE A 123 -2.57 -8.25 -17.35
N ILE A 124 -1.96 -7.97 -18.49
CA ILE A 124 -1.06 -8.85 -19.23
C ILE A 124 0.30 -8.18 -19.26
N LYS A 125 1.36 -8.94 -19.01
CA LYS A 125 2.75 -8.51 -19.02
C LYS A 125 3.56 -9.40 -19.95
N TYR A 126 4.40 -8.81 -20.78
CA TYR A 126 5.32 -9.48 -21.68
C TYR A 126 6.76 -9.09 -21.38
N THR A 127 7.59 -10.05 -21.07
CA THR A 127 9.04 -9.85 -20.89
C THR A 127 9.75 -10.26 -22.15
N VAL A 128 10.50 -9.34 -22.75
CA VAL A 128 11.25 -9.60 -23.99
C VAL A 128 12.38 -10.59 -23.69
N PRO A 129 12.44 -11.75 -24.40
CA PRO A 129 13.50 -12.73 -24.17
C PRO A 129 14.88 -12.10 -24.33
N ASP A 130 15.79 -12.50 -23.43
CA ASP A 130 17.19 -12.07 -23.40
C ASP A 130 17.41 -10.55 -23.26
N MET A 131 16.34 -9.82 -22.94
CA MET A 131 16.39 -8.40 -22.64
C MET A 131 15.77 -8.12 -21.26
N TYR A 132 16.33 -7.20 -20.53
CA TYR A 132 15.77 -6.71 -19.26
C TYR A 132 14.66 -5.67 -19.53
N LEU A 133 13.69 -6.05 -20.36
CA LEU A 133 12.62 -5.17 -20.82
C LEU A 133 11.27 -5.86 -20.70
N THR A 134 10.32 -5.20 -20.04
CA THR A 134 8.95 -5.69 -19.86
C THR A 134 7.95 -4.65 -20.31
N PHE A 135 6.93 -5.10 -21.02
CA PHE A 135 5.74 -4.32 -21.35
C PHE A 135 4.55 -4.84 -20.57
N GLN A 136 3.72 -3.94 -20.06
CA GLN A 136 2.51 -4.30 -19.31
C GLN A 136 1.32 -3.46 -19.80
N ALA A 137 0.16 -4.10 -19.96
CA ALA A 137 -1.08 -3.45 -20.37
C ALA A 137 -2.24 -3.98 -19.52
N GLY A 138 -3.16 -3.10 -19.14
CA GLY A 138 -4.34 -3.44 -18.33
C GLY A 138 -4.54 -2.48 -17.18
N HIS A 139 -5.15 -2.97 -16.09
CA HIS A 139 -5.41 -2.22 -14.88
C HIS A 139 -4.40 -2.61 -13.79
N PHE A 140 -3.53 -1.67 -13.42
CA PHE A 140 -2.44 -1.90 -12.45
C PHE A 140 -2.03 -0.60 -11.76
N LYS A 141 -1.15 -0.69 -10.75
CA LYS A 141 -0.65 0.50 -10.03
C LYS A 141 0.19 1.39 -10.94
N GLU A 142 -0.06 2.68 -10.89
CA GLU A 142 0.81 3.69 -11.52
C GLU A 142 2.20 3.63 -10.89
N PRO A 143 3.30 3.69 -11.68
CA PRO A 143 4.67 3.59 -11.16
C PRO A 143 5.09 4.87 -10.44
N PHE A 144 4.76 4.98 -9.14
CA PHE A 144 5.01 6.17 -8.34
C PHE A 144 5.11 5.82 -6.85
N GLY A 145 6.26 6.11 -6.22
CA GLY A 145 6.51 5.93 -4.79
C GLY A 145 6.67 4.46 -4.37
N MET A 146 7.71 4.15 -3.61
CA MET A 146 8.02 2.78 -3.17
C MET A 146 6.94 2.22 -2.26
N GLU A 147 6.52 2.95 -1.20
CA GLU A 147 5.53 2.44 -0.25
C GLU A 147 4.19 2.16 -0.93
N ARG A 148 3.82 2.95 -1.94
CA ARG A 148 2.60 2.74 -2.70
C ARG A 148 2.67 1.50 -3.57
N LEU A 149 3.79 1.26 -4.22
CA LEU A 149 4.03 0.11 -5.09
C LEU A 149 4.16 -1.18 -4.30
N ASN A 150 4.83 -1.16 -3.15
CA ASN A 150 4.97 -2.32 -2.29
C ASN A 150 3.62 -2.99 -2.02
N SER A 151 3.63 -4.33 -2.05
CA SER A 151 2.45 -5.12 -1.71
C SER A 151 2.00 -4.84 -0.27
N SER A 152 0.69 -4.66 -0.08
CA SER A 152 0.14 -4.41 1.25
C SER A 152 0.29 -5.57 2.24
N ARG A 153 0.68 -6.78 1.78
CA ARG A 153 1.07 -7.89 2.66
C ARG A 153 2.42 -7.65 3.33
N LEU A 154 3.29 -6.83 2.71
CA LEU A 154 4.67 -6.58 3.13
C LEU A 154 4.82 -5.33 4.00
N LEU A 155 3.77 -4.52 4.13
CA LEU A 155 3.82 -3.30 4.93
C LEU A 155 4.24 -3.58 6.36
N THR A 156 5.18 -2.80 6.86
CA THR A 156 5.66 -2.85 8.24
C THR A 156 4.57 -2.44 9.23
N PHE A 157 3.79 -1.41 8.92
CA PHE A 157 2.65 -0.94 9.69
C PHE A 157 1.34 -1.38 9.04
N LEU A 158 0.22 -1.37 9.79
CA LEU A 158 -1.08 -1.79 9.26
C LEU A 158 -1.46 -0.98 8.02
N GLU A 159 -1.21 0.33 8.05
CA GLU A 159 -1.50 1.24 6.94
C GLU A 159 -0.25 1.95 6.45
N ARG A 160 -0.30 2.42 5.19
CA ARG A 160 0.71 3.30 4.62
C ARG A 160 0.69 4.64 5.32
N SER A 161 1.78 5.39 5.20
CA SER A 161 1.87 6.75 5.70
C SER A 161 0.73 7.64 5.18
N SER A 162 0.31 8.61 5.98
CA SER A 162 -0.75 9.55 5.59
C SER A 162 -0.43 10.25 4.27
N ILE A 163 0.84 10.62 4.05
CA ILE A 163 1.25 11.26 2.80
C ILE A 163 1.16 10.32 1.60
N THR A 164 1.54 9.05 1.76
CA THR A 164 1.36 8.03 0.70
C THR A 164 -0.12 7.79 0.40
N ASN A 165 -0.99 7.85 1.40
CA ASN A 165 -2.44 7.75 1.20
C ASN A 165 -3.02 8.99 0.52
N ALA A 166 -2.47 10.19 0.76
CA ALA A 166 -2.90 11.44 0.14
C ALA A 166 -2.44 11.58 -1.31
N LEU A 167 -1.15 11.34 -1.57
CA LEU A 167 -0.51 11.67 -2.84
C LEU A 167 -0.03 10.46 -3.65
N GLY A 168 0.04 9.26 -3.04
CA GLY A 168 0.38 8.04 -3.75
C GLY A 168 -0.65 7.70 -4.83
N LEU A 169 -0.18 7.30 -6.01
CA LEU A 169 -1.05 7.01 -7.15
C LEU A 169 -1.76 5.66 -7.00
N GLY A 170 -2.96 5.57 -7.53
CA GLY A 170 -3.81 4.39 -7.49
C GLY A 170 -3.50 3.37 -8.56
N ARG A 171 -4.52 2.56 -8.85
CA ARG A 171 -4.58 1.67 -10.02
C ARG A 171 -5.41 2.32 -11.10
N ARG A 172 -4.96 2.16 -12.34
CA ARG A 172 -5.63 2.71 -13.52
C ARG A 172 -5.44 1.79 -14.70
N PHE A 173 -6.29 1.93 -15.71
CA PHE A 173 -6.03 1.34 -17.02
C PHE A 173 -4.86 2.05 -17.68
N GLY A 174 -3.95 1.28 -18.28
CA GLY A 174 -2.84 1.89 -18.98
C GLY A 174 -1.88 0.90 -19.60
N PHE A 175 -0.79 1.48 -20.05
CA PHE A 175 0.35 0.77 -20.63
C PHE A 175 1.63 1.27 -19.96
N SER A 176 2.55 0.34 -19.67
CA SER A 176 3.88 0.68 -19.15
C SER A 176 4.97 -0.12 -19.86
N ALA A 177 6.15 0.47 -19.88
CA ALA A 177 7.39 -0.19 -20.23
C ALA A 177 8.38 -0.03 -19.09
N ARG A 178 9.04 -1.14 -18.72
CA ARG A 178 10.05 -1.19 -17.67
C ARG A 178 11.32 -1.80 -18.22
N TYR A 179 12.43 -1.09 -18.02
CA TYR A 179 13.78 -1.60 -18.30
C TYR A 179 14.58 -1.63 -17.00
N TRP A 180 15.36 -2.68 -16.79
CA TRP A 180 16.20 -2.78 -15.60
C TRP A 180 17.56 -3.36 -15.92
N THR A 181 18.46 -3.21 -14.98
CA THR A 181 19.79 -3.79 -14.94
C THR A 181 20.00 -4.41 -13.57
N GLU A 182 21.20 -4.87 -13.27
CA GLU A 182 21.55 -5.37 -11.94
C GLU A 182 21.45 -4.30 -10.84
N TYR A 183 21.59 -2.99 -11.20
CA TYR A 183 21.66 -1.89 -10.23
C TYR A 183 20.63 -0.78 -10.46
N ALA A 184 19.83 -0.87 -11.47
CA ALA A 184 18.94 0.22 -11.81
C ALA A 184 17.67 -0.26 -12.51
N GLN A 185 16.60 0.54 -12.39
CA GLN A 185 15.33 0.32 -13.07
C GLN A 185 14.77 1.67 -13.55
N VAL A 186 14.13 1.66 -14.71
CA VAL A 186 13.30 2.74 -15.20
C VAL A 186 11.96 2.20 -15.66
N THR A 187 10.87 2.84 -15.21
CA THR A 187 9.51 2.53 -15.66
C THR A 187 8.85 3.79 -16.17
N ALA A 188 8.34 3.75 -17.39
CA ALA A 188 7.49 4.77 -17.97
C ALA A 188 6.09 4.21 -18.20
N ALA A 189 5.04 5.03 -17.96
CA ALA A 189 3.67 4.61 -18.16
C ALA A 189 2.78 5.73 -18.66
N VAL A 190 1.75 5.34 -19.42
CA VAL A 190 0.60 6.18 -19.77
C VAL A 190 -0.65 5.53 -19.21
N MET A 191 -1.41 6.27 -18.41
CA MET A 191 -2.55 5.74 -17.65
C MET A 191 -3.80 6.58 -17.93
N GLY A 192 -4.93 5.91 -18.06
CA GLY A 192 -6.26 6.50 -18.22
C GLY A 192 -7.03 6.58 -16.90
N HIS A 193 -8.27 6.11 -16.90
CA HIS A 193 -9.20 6.20 -15.77
C HIS A 193 -9.05 5.07 -14.73
N GLU A 194 -9.67 5.24 -13.57
CA GLU A 194 -9.82 4.22 -12.53
C GLU A 194 -10.96 3.25 -12.86
N THR A 195 -10.90 2.01 -12.35
CA THR A 195 -12.06 1.10 -12.39
C THR A 195 -13.21 1.64 -11.56
N GLY A 196 -14.43 1.30 -11.95
CA GLY A 196 -15.65 1.82 -11.30
C GLY A 196 -16.09 3.18 -11.85
N THR A 197 -15.25 3.87 -12.58
CA THR A 197 -15.64 5.03 -13.34
C THR A 197 -16.47 4.54 -14.56
N ARG A 198 -17.71 4.93 -14.64
CA ARG A 198 -18.59 4.51 -15.73
C ARG A 198 -18.05 5.00 -17.06
N ILE A 199 -17.95 4.10 -18.05
CA ILE A 199 -17.48 4.41 -19.40
C ILE A 199 -18.51 5.29 -20.17
N ASP A 200 -19.66 5.52 -19.61
CA ASP A 200 -20.63 6.46 -20.16
C ASP A 200 -20.10 7.89 -20.02
N LYS A 201 -19.19 8.21 -20.94
CA LYS A 201 -18.50 9.51 -20.93
C LYS A 201 -19.39 10.64 -21.42
N GLY A 202 -20.51 10.31 -22.01
CA GLY A 202 -21.35 11.32 -22.67
C GLY A 202 -20.51 12.13 -23.66
N GLN A 203 -20.39 13.43 -23.41
CA GLN A 203 -19.56 14.34 -24.20
C GLN A 203 -18.29 14.77 -23.44
N ARG A 204 -17.82 14.00 -22.43
CA ARG A 204 -16.67 14.37 -21.60
C ARG A 204 -15.43 13.61 -22.01
N ASP A 205 -14.32 14.32 -22.04
CA ASP A 205 -13.01 13.72 -22.23
C ASP A 205 -12.53 13.05 -20.94
N GLU A 206 -11.95 11.87 -21.08
CA GLU A 206 -11.25 11.17 -20.02
C GLU A 206 -9.88 11.81 -19.81
N GLY A 207 -9.54 12.05 -18.54
CA GLY A 207 -8.22 12.48 -18.18
C GLY A 207 -7.18 11.36 -18.35
N PHE A 208 -5.94 11.74 -18.43
CA PHE A 208 -4.83 10.79 -18.51
C PHE A 208 -3.65 11.25 -17.68
N SER A 209 -2.74 10.32 -17.36
CA SER A 209 -1.46 10.65 -16.75
C SER A 209 -0.31 10.00 -17.50
N THR A 210 0.84 10.67 -17.46
CA THR A 210 2.12 10.10 -17.82
C THR A 210 2.99 10.00 -16.58
N ASN A 211 3.65 8.87 -16.39
CA ASN A 211 4.42 8.59 -15.20
C ASN A 211 5.82 8.12 -15.58
N LEU A 212 6.81 8.53 -14.79
CA LEU A 212 8.18 8.07 -14.90
C LEU A 212 8.70 7.78 -13.48
N ARG A 213 9.30 6.60 -13.30
CA ARG A 213 10.03 6.25 -12.07
C ARG A 213 11.41 5.72 -12.43
N LEU A 214 12.42 6.23 -11.74
CA LEU A 214 13.82 5.84 -11.87
C LEU A 214 14.30 5.37 -10.50
N THR A 215 14.96 4.22 -10.45
CA THR A 215 15.57 3.73 -9.22
C THR A 215 16.98 3.21 -9.48
N VAL A 216 17.85 3.42 -8.51
CA VAL A 216 19.21 2.86 -8.51
C VAL A 216 19.48 2.17 -7.18
N ALA A 217 20.18 1.06 -7.24
CA ALA A 217 20.64 0.29 -6.10
C ALA A 217 22.18 0.20 -6.12
N PRO A 218 22.90 1.25 -5.67
CA PRO A 218 24.35 1.28 -5.74
C PRO A 218 25.02 0.17 -4.92
N ILE A 219 24.32 -0.37 -3.94
CA ILE A 219 24.65 -1.60 -3.22
C ILE A 219 23.46 -2.53 -3.36
N ASN A 220 23.69 -3.70 -3.97
CA ASN A 220 22.64 -4.70 -4.23
C ASN A 220 23.20 -6.09 -3.90
N GLU A 221 23.32 -6.36 -2.61
CA GLU A 221 23.74 -7.66 -2.09
C GLU A 221 22.68 -8.18 -1.12
N HIS A 222 22.59 -9.49 -0.97
CA HIS A 222 21.63 -10.08 -0.05
C HIS A 222 21.91 -9.61 1.39
N GLY A 223 20.90 -8.99 2.01
CA GLY A 223 21.01 -8.40 3.34
C GLY A 223 21.83 -7.10 3.42
N ASN A 224 22.27 -6.55 2.29
CA ASN A 224 22.97 -5.27 2.23
C ASN A 224 22.59 -4.53 0.95
N ASN A 225 21.60 -3.65 1.07
CA ASN A 225 21.05 -2.91 -0.07
C ASN A 225 20.92 -1.43 0.25
N ILE A 226 21.24 -0.59 -0.71
CA ILE A 226 20.88 0.83 -0.71
C ILE A 226 20.08 1.09 -1.98
N HIS A 227 18.92 1.71 -1.83
CA HIS A 227 18.06 2.13 -2.94
C HIS A 227 17.83 3.63 -2.88
N ILE A 228 17.90 4.26 -4.03
CA ILE A 228 17.54 5.67 -4.25
C ILE A 228 16.57 5.70 -5.43
N GLY A 229 15.45 6.40 -5.30
CA GLY A 229 14.45 6.50 -6.34
C GLY A 229 13.90 7.91 -6.51
N LEU A 230 13.50 8.22 -7.73
CA LEU A 230 12.78 9.43 -8.11
C LEU A 230 11.56 9.05 -8.95
N SER A 231 10.45 9.68 -8.69
CA SER A 231 9.22 9.47 -9.45
C SER A 231 8.55 10.80 -9.80
N GLY A 232 7.95 10.84 -10.99
CA GLY A 232 7.20 11.98 -11.49
C GLY A 232 5.92 11.54 -12.20
N SER A 233 4.87 12.33 -12.07
CA SER A 233 3.60 12.15 -12.76
C SER A 233 3.09 13.49 -13.24
N TYR A 234 2.64 13.54 -14.50
CA TYR A 234 1.89 14.67 -15.04
C TYR A 234 0.48 14.18 -15.34
N LYS A 235 -0.55 14.89 -14.87
CA LYS A 235 -1.92 14.45 -14.98
C LYS A 235 -2.87 15.56 -15.39
N ILE A 236 -3.68 15.28 -16.41
CA ILE A 236 -4.87 16.04 -16.76
C ILE A 236 -6.06 15.32 -16.12
N PRO A 237 -6.83 15.96 -15.23
CA PRO A 237 -8.00 15.32 -14.61
C PRO A 237 -9.14 15.12 -15.61
N ASP A 238 -10.05 14.19 -15.28
CA ASP A 238 -11.27 13.99 -16.05
C ASP A 238 -12.10 15.28 -16.09
N ALA A 239 -12.69 15.60 -17.24
CA ALA A 239 -13.59 16.73 -17.35
C ALA A 239 -14.80 16.54 -16.44
N THR A 240 -15.13 17.54 -15.64
CA THR A 240 -16.31 17.50 -14.74
C THR A 240 -17.60 17.68 -15.54
N SER A 241 -17.55 18.54 -16.57
CA SER A 241 -18.56 18.72 -17.63
C SER A 241 -17.95 19.54 -18.76
N ASP A 242 -18.60 19.60 -19.92
CA ASP A 242 -18.14 20.42 -21.05
C ASP A 242 -18.11 21.93 -20.72
N LEU A 243 -18.82 22.35 -19.69
CA LEU A 243 -18.98 23.73 -19.27
C LEU A 243 -18.39 24.04 -17.89
N ALA A 244 -17.98 23.04 -17.12
CA ALA A 244 -17.43 23.21 -15.77
C ALA A 244 -15.95 22.86 -15.71
N PRO A 245 -15.12 23.72 -15.10
CA PRO A 245 -13.72 23.42 -14.86
C PRO A 245 -13.53 22.15 -14.03
N ASN A 246 -12.44 21.47 -14.27
CA ASN A 246 -12.05 20.28 -13.52
C ASN A 246 -11.87 20.60 -12.04
N THR A 247 -12.37 19.73 -11.18
CA THR A 247 -12.24 19.83 -9.72
C THR A 247 -11.62 18.57 -9.19
N ILE A 248 -10.66 18.70 -8.30
CA ILE A 248 -10.02 17.56 -7.61
C ILE A 248 -10.08 17.76 -6.10
N GLU A 249 -9.96 16.66 -5.38
CA GLU A 249 -9.93 16.59 -3.93
C GLU A 249 -8.75 15.74 -3.49
N ILE A 250 -7.98 16.21 -2.50
CA ILE A 250 -6.90 15.44 -1.88
C ILE A 250 -7.25 15.26 -0.41
N SER A 251 -7.23 14.02 0.05
CA SER A 251 -7.60 13.70 1.42
C SER A 251 -6.84 12.49 1.95
N SER A 252 -6.64 12.44 3.25
CA SER A 252 -6.00 11.33 3.94
C SER A 252 -6.60 11.06 5.31
N ARG A 253 -6.43 9.83 5.74
CA ARG A 253 -6.65 9.38 7.11
C ARG A 253 -5.34 9.41 7.88
N THR A 254 -5.43 9.39 9.21
CA THR A 254 -4.26 9.32 10.10
C THR A 254 -3.80 7.87 10.32
N GLU A 255 -3.42 7.19 9.24
CA GLU A 255 -2.81 5.83 9.21
C GLU A 255 -3.60 4.75 9.94
N THR A 256 -4.92 4.86 9.94
CA THR A 256 -5.86 3.87 10.48
C THR A 256 -7.06 3.74 9.54
N TYR A 257 -7.82 2.64 9.61
CA TYR A 257 -8.90 2.38 8.65
C TYR A 257 -10.26 2.11 9.32
N ILE A 258 -10.32 1.70 10.58
CA ILE A 258 -11.53 1.15 11.20
C ILE A 258 -12.61 2.19 11.41
N SER A 259 -12.30 3.29 12.07
CA SER A 259 -13.24 4.38 12.21
C SER A 259 -12.52 5.67 11.97
N ASN A 260 -12.87 6.32 10.87
CA ASN A 260 -11.98 7.37 10.53
C ASN A 260 -12.61 8.45 9.69
N PRO A 261 -12.92 9.57 10.32
CA PRO A 261 -13.08 10.78 9.57
C PRO A 261 -11.75 11.08 8.85
N LYS A 262 -11.79 11.41 7.56
CA LYS A 262 -10.64 11.95 6.85
C LYS A 262 -10.39 13.36 7.39
N LEU A 263 -9.58 13.47 8.44
CA LEU A 263 -9.24 14.75 9.08
C LEU A 263 -8.51 15.67 8.10
N LEU A 264 -7.57 15.11 7.34
CA LEU A 264 -6.84 15.83 6.30
C LEU A 264 -7.66 15.83 5.01
N HIS A 265 -8.03 17.04 4.53
CA HIS A 265 -8.94 17.15 3.40
C HIS A 265 -8.85 18.56 2.76
N SER A 266 -8.28 18.64 1.56
CA SER A 266 -8.07 19.93 0.85
C SER A 266 -9.35 20.72 0.57
N GLY A 267 -10.49 20.06 0.63
CA GLY A 267 -11.69 20.61 0.00
C GLY A 267 -11.64 20.43 -1.52
N ASP A 268 -12.62 21.05 -2.19
CA ASP A 268 -12.71 21.06 -3.65
C ASP A 268 -11.71 22.08 -4.20
N ILE A 269 -10.68 21.62 -4.88
CA ILE A 269 -9.74 22.46 -5.61
C ILE A 269 -10.31 22.57 -7.03
N SER A 270 -10.93 23.72 -7.32
CA SER A 270 -11.60 23.99 -8.60
C SER A 270 -10.65 24.56 -9.65
N ASP A 271 -11.15 24.56 -10.90
CA ASP A 271 -10.49 25.16 -12.06
C ASP A 271 -9.10 24.56 -12.35
N VAL A 272 -8.96 23.27 -12.14
CA VAL A 272 -7.71 22.55 -12.35
C VAL A 272 -7.46 22.40 -13.85
N ASN A 273 -6.30 22.89 -14.30
CA ASN A 273 -5.79 22.67 -15.65
C ASN A 273 -5.09 21.32 -15.74
N TYR A 274 -4.05 21.17 -14.94
CA TYR A 274 -3.30 19.93 -14.76
C TYR A 274 -2.65 19.93 -13.39
N TYR A 275 -2.11 18.80 -12.97
CA TYR A 275 -1.27 18.72 -11.80
C TYR A 275 -0.11 17.74 -12.00
N THR A 276 0.98 18.06 -11.33
CA THR A 276 2.15 17.20 -11.27
C THR A 276 2.28 16.61 -9.87
N ARG A 277 2.79 15.39 -9.80
CA ARG A 277 3.27 14.80 -8.54
C ARG A 277 4.72 14.41 -8.72
N TYR A 278 5.48 14.55 -7.66
CA TYR A 278 6.89 14.18 -7.61
C TYR A 278 7.19 13.47 -6.30
N GLY A 279 8.14 12.54 -6.34
CA GLY A 279 8.56 11.76 -5.20
C GLY A 279 10.04 11.46 -5.21
N ALA A 280 10.63 11.44 -4.03
CA ALA A 280 11.99 10.97 -3.78
C ALA A 280 11.96 9.83 -2.76
N GLU A 281 12.73 8.78 -3.02
CA GLU A 281 12.74 7.54 -2.27
C GLU A 281 14.16 7.23 -1.80
N LEU A 282 14.30 6.80 -0.56
CA LEU A 282 15.55 6.30 0.01
C LEU A 282 15.25 5.06 0.85
N MET A 283 16.02 3.98 0.65
CA MET A 283 15.91 2.77 1.45
C MET A 283 17.27 2.16 1.68
N GLY A 284 17.44 1.56 2.88
CA GLY A 284 18.60 0.77 3.24
C GLY A 284 18.19 -0.51 3.95
N ILE A 285 18.84 -1.62 3.60
CA ILE A 285 18.81 -2.90 4.32
C ILE A 285 20.24 -3.19 4.79
N PHE A 286 20.44 -3.46 6.06
CA PHE A 286 21.73 -3.76 6.67
C PHE A 286 21.55 -4.93 7.66
N GLY A 287 21.65 -6.15 7.15
CA GLY A 287 21.33 -7.36 7.89
C GLY A 287 19.85 -7.34 8.33
N SER A 288 19.63 -7.40 9.64
CA SER A 288 18.28 -7.36 10.23
C SER A 288 17.70 -5.95 10.40
N PHE A 289 18.43 -4.90 10.05
CA PHE A 289 17.95 -3.52 10.09
C PHE A 289 17.44 -3.07 8.72
N TYR A 290 16.36 -2.33 8.73
CA TYR A 290 15.75 -1.74 7.55
C TYR A 290 15.32 -0.31 7.82
N VAL A 291 15.60 0.60 6.87
CA VAL A 291 15.14 1.99 6.89
C VAL A 291 14.54 2.33 5.54
N GLN A 292 13.42 3.05 5.55
CA GLN A 292 12.77 3.58 4.35
C GLN A 292 12.29 5.00 4.62
N SER A 293 12.48 5.88 3.65
CA SER A 293 11.97 7.26 3.69
C SER A 293 11.48 7.66 2.31
N GLU A 294 10.40 8.40 2.26
CA GLU A 294 9.90 9.04 1.04
C GLU A 294 9.46 10.48 1.32
N TYR A 295 9.66 11.34 0.36
CA TYR A 295 9.02 12.65 0.26
C TYR A 295 8.12 12.65 -0.98
N LEU A 296 6.88 13.07 -0.82
CA LEU A 296 5.90 13.19 -1.90
C LEU A 296 5.35 14.61 -1.93
N GLY A 297 5.27 15.19 -3.13
CA GLY A 297 4.70 16.51 -3.35
C GLY A 297 3.79 16.55 -4.58
N THR A 298 2.92 17.56 -4.63
CA THR A 298 2.07 17.85 -5.79
C THR A 298 1.97 19.35 -6.00
N GLN A 299 2.02 19.77 -7.26
CA GLN A 299 1.67 21.12 -7.67
C GLN A 299 0.46 21.05 -8.59
N ILE A 300 -0.59 21.80 -8.26
CA ILE A 300 -1.85 21.86 -8.98
C ILE A 300 -1.94 23.21 -9.67
N VAL A 301 -1.90 23.20 -10.97
CA VAL A 301 -2.00 24.42 -11.81
C VAL A 301 -3.46 24.67 -12.15
N ARG A 302 -3.92 25.90 -11.92
CA ARG A 302 -5.32 26.29 -12.09
C ARG A 302 -5.49 27.30 -13.22
N TRP A 303 -6.69 27.27 -13.85
CA TRP A 303 -7.12 28.26 -14.85
C TRP A 303 -7.45 29.63 -14.23
N TYR A 304 -7.68 30.58 -15.08
CA TYR A 304 -8.22 31.93 -14.76
C TYR A 304 -7.35 32.74 -13.80
N GLY A 305 -6.04 32.55 -13.79
CA GLY A 305 -5.11 33.29 -12.95
C GLY A 305 -5.26 33.03 -11.45
N LYS A 306 -5.91 31.91 -11.07
CA LYS A 306 -5.94 31.45 -9.69
C LYS A 306 -4.55 30.97 -9.24
N GLU A 307 -4.22 31.22 -7.98
CA GLU A 307 -2.97 30.73 -7.38
C GLU A 307 -2.85 29.20 -7.51
N ASN A 308 -1.67 28.73 -7.88
CA ASN A 308 -1.37 27.32 -7.87
C ASN A 308 -1.41 26.77 -6.45
N VAL A 309 -1.62 25.48 -6.30
CA VAL A 309 -1.67 24.82 -4.99
C VAL A 309 -0.51 23.83 -4.87
N ASP A 310 0.29 23.99 -3.81
CA ASP A 310 1.41 23.13 -3.49
C ASP A 310 1.15 22.40 -2.16
N LEU A 311 1.13 21.06 -2.21
CA LEU A 311 0.89 20.19 -1.05
C LEU A 311 1.97 19.12 -0.97
N GLY A 312 2.30 18.65 0.24
CA GLY A 312 3.33 17.62 0.35
C GLY A 312 3.56 17.09 1.76
N GLY A 313 4.56 16.23 1.87
CA GLY A 313 4.97 15.64 3.13
C GLY A 313 5.94 14.48 2.92
N GLY A 314 6.26 13.81 3.99
CA GLY A 314 7.19 12.70 3.94
C GLY A 314 7.09 11.81 5.17
N TYR A 315 7.82 10.73 5.15
CA TYR A 315 7.94 9.85 6.30
C TYR A 315 9.33 9.21 6.35
N VAL A 316 9.69 8.75 7.53
CA VAL A 316 10.80 7.83 7.76
C VAL A 316 10.31 6.66 8.60
N THR A 317 10.65 5.45 8.16
CA THR A 317 10.39 4.19 8.88
C THR A 317 11.72 3.51 9.15
N ALA A 318 11.91 3.02 10.36
CA ALA A 318 13.03 2.16 10.72
C ALA A 318 12.51 0.88 11.36
N THR A 319 13.14 -0.25 11.05
CA THR A 319 12.79 -1.55 11.65
C THR A 319 14.01 -2.36 12.03
N TRP A 320 13.81 -3.23 12.99
CA TRP A 320 14.80 -4.21 13.43
C TRP A 320 14.13 -5.57 13.61
N VAL A 321 14.54 -6.55 12.82
CA VAL A 321 14.13 -7.94 13.03
C VAL A 321 15.04 -8.51 14.12
N VAL A 322 14.53 -8.56 15.35
CA VAL A 322 15.29 -8.94 16.57
C VAL A 322 15.85 -10.36 16.48
N THR A 323 15.16 -11.23 15.74
CA THR A 323 15.53 -12.64 15.52
C THR A 323 16.60 -12.83 14.46
N GLY A 324 16.97 -11.77 13.71
CA GLY A 324 18.15 -11.76 12.82
C GLY A 324 17.85 -11.93 11.33
N GLU A 325 16.60 -12.23 10.93
CA GLU A 325 16.23 -12.36 9.52
C GLU A 325 16.38 -11.02 8.79
N THR A 326 16.77 -11.05 7.50
CA THR A 326 16.84 -9.89 6.63
C THR A 326 15.61 -9.80 5.71
N ARG A 327 15.53 -8.72 4.92
CA ARG A 327 14.51 -8.52 3.88
C ARG A 327 15.11 -8.77 2.51
N TYR A 328 14.26 -9.22 1.57
CA TYR A 328 14.61 -9.25 0.17
C TYR A 328 14.43 -7.87 -0.47
N TYR A 329 15.19 -7.60 -1.53
CA TYR A 329 15.04 -6.45 -2.39
C TYR A 329 15.02 -6.89 -3.85
N TYR A 330 14.12 -6.32 -4.65
CA TYR A 330 13.93 -6.63 -6.06
C TYR A 330 14.26 -5.40 -6.92
N VAL A 331 15.43 -5.40 -7.56
CA VAL A 331 15.90 -4.28 -8.37
C VAL A 331 15.01 -4.05 -9.58
N ASP A 332 14.57 -5.12 -10.22
CA ASP A 332 13.70 -5.08 -11.40
C ASP A 332 12.35 -4.41 -11.12
N GLU A 333 11.88 -4.44 -9.89
CA GLU A 333 10.66 -3.75 -9.43
C GLU A 333 10.98 -2.46 -8.66
N GLY A 334 12.20 -2.31 -8.14
CA GLY A 334 12.57 -1.24 -7.23
C GLY A 334 11.74 -1.30 -5.94
N GLU A 335 11.47 -2.51 -5.43
CA GLU A 335 10.58 -2.76 -4.29
C GLU A 335 11.24 -3.65 -3.23
N VAL A 336 10.80 -3.49 -1.99
CA VAL A 336 11.22 -4.33 -0.87
C VAL A 336 10.34 -5.57 -0.80
N GLY A 337 10.99 -6.72 -0.69
CA GLY A 337 10.33 -8.02 -0.53
C GLY A 337 9.94 -8.34 0.92
N PRO A 338 9.50 -9.58 1.17
CA PRO A 338 9.23 -10.07 2.52
C PRO A 338 10.50 -10.16 3.35
N ILE A 339 10.35 -10.31 4.66
CA ILE A 339 11.43 -10.87 5.48
C ILE A 339 11.68 -12.31 5.08
N GLU A 340 12.87 -12.80 5.31
CA GLU A 340 13.20 -14.21 5.13
C GLU A 340 12.25 -15.12 5.93
N THR A 341 12.22 -16.38 5.57
CA THR A 341 11.48 -17.37 6.36
C THR A 341 12.07 -17.42 7.77
N PRO A 342 11.21 -17.30 8.81
CA PRO A 342 11.68 -17.39 10.18
C PRO A 342 12.57 -18.61 10.42
N THR A 343 13.73 -18.37 11.01
CA THR A 343 14.74 -19.41 11.30
C THR A 343 14.49 -20.09 12.65
N HIS A 344 13.86 -19.37 13.58
CA HIS A 344 13.51 -19.89 14.89
C HIS A 344 12.19 -20.68 14.84
N SER A 345 12.12 -21.72 15.65
CA SER A 345 10.93 -22.58 15.75
C SER A 345 9.66 -21.83 16.15
N TRP A 346 9.80 -20.78 16.92
CA TRP A 346 8.70 -19.94 17.38
C TRP A 346 8.39 -18.78 16.42
N GLY A 347 9.18 -18.56 15.36
CA GLY A 347 8.93 -17.52 14.38
C GLY A 347 9.93 -16.37 14.45
N ALA A 348 9.63 -15.26 13.77
CA ALA A 348 10.44 -14.03 13.77
C ALA A 348 9.71 -12.87 14.43
N LEU A 349 10.47 -11.96 15.05
CA LEU A 349 9.98 -10.78 15.74
C LEU A 349 10.64 -9.53 15.15
N GLU A 350 9.83 -8.54 14.76
CA GLU A 350 10.27 -7.26 14.24
C GLU A 350 9.73 -6.10 15.09
N LEU A 351 10.59 -5.16 15.44
CA LEU A 351 10.26 -3.88 16.05
C LEU A 351 10.32 -2.80 14.98
N ALA A 352 9.43 -1.82 15.07
CA ALA A 352 9.32 -0.77 14.06
C ALA A 352 8.97 0.59 14.68
N ALA A 353 9.49 1.67 14.07
CA ALA A 353 9.10 3.04 14.36
C ALA A 353 8.92 3.80 13.05
N ARG A 354 7.91 4.69 12.98
CA ARG A 354 7.67 5.61 11.87
C ARG A 354 7.38 7.00 12.42
N TYR A 355 7.94 8.00 11.75
CA TYR A 355 7.49 9.38 11.87
C TYR A 355 7.04 9.87 10.50
N SER A 356 5.84 10.45 10.43
CA SER A 356 5.26 10.94 9.18
C SER A 356 4.71 12.36 9.35
N ILE A 357 4.86 13.16 8.29
CA ILE A 357 4.32 14.52 8.18
C ILE A 357 3.49 14.58 6.91
N THR A 358 2.27 15.07 7.01
CA THR A 358 1.40 15.35 5.86
C THR A 358 0.86 16.75 5.99
N ASP A 359 1.11 17.60 5.00
CA ASP A 359 0.63 18.99 4.96
C ASP A 359 -0.22 19.21 3.70
N LEU A 360 -1.51 19.38 3.90
CA LEU A 360 -2.48 19.67 2.85
C LEU A 360 -2.97 21.11 2.93
N ASN A 361 -2.22 21.98 3.60
CA ASN A 361 -2.47 23.42 3.61
C ASN A 361 -1.66 24.13 2.53
N ASP A 362 -2.32 25.02 1.83
CA ASP A 362 -1.71 26.11 1.06
C ASP A 362 -2.54 27.37 1.30
N LEU A 363 -2.17 28.11 2.34
CA LEU A 363 -2.94 29.26 2.80
C LEU A 363 -2.94 30.40 1.77
N ASN A 364 -1.89 30.53 0.97
CA ASN A 364 -1.81 31.52 -0.10
C ASN A 364 -2.83 31.23 -1.21
N ALA A 365 -3.00 29.96 -1.52
CA ALA A 365 -3.99 29.50 -2.50
C ALA A 365 -5.40 29.34 -1.91
N GLY A 366 -5.58 29.64 -0.61
CA GLY A 366 -6.85 29.52 0.11
C GLY A 366 -7.23 28.06 0.45
N ILE A 367 -6.26 27.15 0.50
CA ILE A 367 -6.49 25.75 0.84
C ILE A 367 -6.15 25.49 2.31
N HIS A 368 -7.15 25.04 3.06
CA HIS A 368 -7.07 24.71 4.48
C HIS A 368 -7.32 23.20 4.67
N GLY A 369 -6.40 22.37 4.16
CA GLY A 369 -6.56 20.92 4.10
C GLY A 369 -6.15 20.19 5.37
N GLY A 370 -5.51 20.89 6.30
CA GLY A 370 -4.97 20.36 7.54
C GLY A 370 -3.56 19.80 7.40
N LYS A 371 -2.84 19.84 8.52
CA LYS A 371 -1.52 19.24 8.69
C LYS A 371 -1.55 18.22 9.80
N SER A 372 -0.82 17.12 9.62
CA SER A 372 -0.66 16.05 10.61
C SER A 372 0.81 15.70 10.80
N ASN A 373 1.21 15.56 12.07
CA ASN A 373 2.45 14.92 12.47
C ASN A 373 2.08 13.64 13.24
N GLN A 374 2.70 12.52 12.90
CA GLN A 374 2.34 11.25 13.49
C GLN A 374 3.58 10.43 13.83
N LEU A 375 3.66 9.96 15.08
CA LEU A 375 4.62 8.97 15.54
C LEU A 375 3.92 7.63 15.69
N MET A 376 4.45 6.58 15.08
CA MET A 376 3.93 5.23 15.20
C MET A 376 5.02 4.25 15.64
N LEU A 377 4.71 3.42 16.62
CA LEU A 377 5.54 2.31 17.08
C LEU A 377 4.83 1.00 16.74
N GLY A 378 5.59 0.01 16.33
CA GLY A 378 5.04 -1.27 15.87
C GLY A 378 5.81 -2.48 16.35
N VAL A 379 5.09 -3.56 16.55
CA VAL A 379 5.62 -4.91 16.77
C VAL A 379 4.96 -5.85 15.77
N ASN A 380 5.77 -6.54 14.98
CA ASN A 380 5.32 -7.54 14.04
C ASN A 380 5.85 -8.92 14.45
N TYR A 381 4.97 -9.90 14.51
CA TYR A 381 5.34 -11.28 14.79
C TYR A 381 4.95 -12.16 13.60
N TYR A 382 5.90 -12.95 13.15
CA TYR A 382 5.78 -13.84 12.01
C TYR A 382 5.95 -15.30 12.47
N PRO A 383 4.85 -16.00 12.85
CA PRO A 383 4.93 -17.42 13.20
C PRO A 383 5.53 -18.29 12.09
N ASN A 384 5.25 -17.92 10.85
CA ASN A 384 5.76 -18.53 9.62
C ASN A 384 5.62 -17.53 8.46
N ARG A 385 6.04 -17.93 7.24
CA ARG A 385 5.98 -17.07 6.04
C ARG A 385 4.57 -16.62 5.62
N ASN A 386 3.53 -17.33 6.06
CA ASN A 386 2.14 -17.11 5.63
C ASN A 386 1.31 -16.32 6.64
N ILE A 387 1.71 -16.31 7.91
CA ILE A 387 0.98 -15.68 9.01
C ILE A 387 1.79 -14.51 9.56
N LYS A 388 1.10 -13.40 9.78
CA LYS A 388 1.66 -12.18 10.39
C LYS A 388 0.68 -11.60 11.38
N LEU A 389 1.16 -11.32 12.58
CA LEU A 389 0.43 -10.56 13.60
C LEU A 389 1.12 -9.21 13.76
N GLN A 390 0.35 -8.14 13.77
CA GLN A 390 0.86 -6.77 13.89
C GLN A 390 0.16 -6.06 15.03
N PHE A 391 0.90 -5.30 15.80
CA PHE A 391 0.41 -4.38 16.81
C PHE A 391 1.07 -3.03 16.62
N ASN A 392 0.27 -1.96 16.54
CA ASN A 392 0.77 -0.60 16.43
C ASN A 392 0.15 0.30 17.51
N TYR A 393 0.97 1.17 18.07
CA TYR A 393 0.57 2.35 18.84
C TYR A 393 0.88 3.60 18.04
N SER A 394 0.00 4.57 18.04
CA SER A 394 0.18 5.83 17.33
C SER A 394 -0.20 7.03 18.19
N GLN A 395 0.62 8.07 18.11
CA GLN A 395 0.33 9.42 18.56
C GLN A 395 0.18 10.31 17.33
N VAL A 396 -0.90 11.06 17.26
CA VAL A 396 -1.26 11.93 16.12
C VAL A 396 -1.50 13.34 16.64
N ASP A 397 -0.79 14.29 16.05
CA ASP A 397 -1.02 15.72 16.27
C ASP A 397 -1.54 16.33 14.97
N VAL A 398 -2.64 17.05 15.00
CA VAL A 398 -3.24 17.74 13.84
C VAL A 398 -3.49 19.21 14.12
N ASP A 399 -3.37 20.03 13.08
CA ASP A 399 -3.57 21.47 13.21
C ASP A 399 -5.05 21.88 13.22
N GLN A 400 -5.28 23.19 13.38
CA GLN A 400 -6.60 23.79 13.41
C GLN A 400 -7.38 23.64 12.09
N TYR A 401 -6.72 23.37 10.97
CA TYR A 401 -7.33 23.25 9.65
C TYR A 401 -7.71 21.79 9.30
N ALA A 402 -7.34 20.84 10.13
CA ALA A 402 -7.72 19.43 9.97
C ALA A 402 -9.22 19.21 10.32
N THR A 403 -10.11 19.89 9.61
CA THR A 403 -11.53 20.01 9.93
C THR A 403 -12.44 19.33 8.91
N ARG A 404 -11.92 18.71 7.87
CA ARG A 404 -12.73 18.18 6.77
C ARG A 404 -13.77 19.18 6.27
N LYS A 405 -13.32 20.31 5.72
CA LYS A 405 -14.18 21.41 5.26
C LYS A 405 -15.08 22.02 6.37
N GLY A 406 -14.61 22.07 7.61
CA GLY A 406 -15.37 22.61 8.75
C GLY A 406 -16.43 21.66 9.34
N ASN A 407 -16.51 20.41 8.88
CA ASN A 407 -17.44 19.42 9.43
C ASN A 407 -16.92 18.70 10.68
N LEU A 408 -15.66 18.89 11.02
CA LEU A 408 -14.97 18.27 12.15
C LEU A 408 -14.27 19.34 13.00
N ILE A 409 -13.90 18.98 14.21
CA ILE A 409 -13.15 19.82 15.15
C ILE A 409 -11.67 19.71 14.78
N GLY A 410 -11.01 20.87 14.54
CA GLY A 410 -9.57 20.94 14.36
C GLY A 410 -8.79 20.83 15.69
N ASN A 411 -7.46 20.72 15.59
CA ASN A 411 -6.60 20.41 16.75
C ASN A 411 -7.07 19.18 17.54
N ASP A 412 -7.52 18.16 16.82
CA ASP A 412 -7.98 16.88 17.39
C ASP A 412 -6.80 15.92 17.54
N ASP A 413 -5.89 16.28 18.45
CA ASP A 413 -4.77 15.42 18.81
C ASP A 413 -5.32 14.19 19.51
N HIS A 414 -4.88 13.01 19.06
CA HIS A 414 -5.39 11.75 19.56
C HIS A 414 -4.34 10.65 19.49
N SER A 415 -4.59 9.58 20.22
CA SER A 415 -3.79 8.36 20.12
C SER A 415 -4.68 7.16 19.81
N PHE A 416 -4.07 6.12 19.26
CA PHE A 416 -4.77 4.87 19.03
C PHE A 416 -3.83 3.66 19.12
N ILE A 417 -4.42 2.52 19.42
CA ILE A 417 -3.81 1.22 19.21
C ILE A 417 -4.57 0.50 18.11
N GLN A 418 -3.84 -0.22 17.28
CA GLN A 418 -4.44 -1.08 16.26
C GLN A 418 -3.69 -2.39 16.15
N MET A 419 -4.42 -3.43 15.76
CA MET A 419 -3.88 -4.77 15.56
C MET A 419 -4.38 -5.36 14.26
N ARG A 420 -3.58 -6.23 13.65
CA ARG A 420 -3.94 -7.01 12.47
C ARG A 420 -3.52 -8.46 12.63
N ILE A 421 -4.41 -9.34 12.21
CA ILE A 421 -4.07 -10.73 11.90
C ILE A 421 -4.13 -10.86 10.38
N GLN A 422 -3.04 -11.33 9.80
CA GLN A 422 -2.92 -11.56 8.37
C GLN A 422 -2.59 -13.01 8.08
N SER A 423 -3.29 -13.59 7.11
CA SER A 423 -2.90 -14.81 6.41
C SER A 423 -2.73 -14.52 4.93
N SER A 424 -1.69 -15.07 4.31
CA SER A 424 -1.46 -14.96 2.86
C SER A 424 -0.90 -16.29 2.32
N PHE A 425 -1.44 -16.75 1.21
CA PHE A 425 -1.09 -18.03 0.59
C PHE A 425 -1.32 -18.03 -0.91
#